data_b5464ad29e3dedb1f8e358998b8e6823
#
_entry.id   b5464ad29e3dedb1f8e358998b8e6823
#
_cell.length_a   1.000
_cell.length_b   1.000
_cell.length_c   1.000
_cell.angle_alpha   90.00
_cell.angle_beta   90.00
_cell.angle_gamma   90.00
#
_symmetry.space_group_name_H-M   'P 1'
#
loop_
_entity.id
_entity.type
_entity.pdbx_description
1 polymer ?
#
loop_
_entity_poly.entity_id
_entity_poly.type
_entity_poly.pdbx_seq_one_letter_code
_entity_poly.pdbx_strand_id
1 'polypeptide(L)'
;MLKKINPTSIVEPFNNAYHHVVVVPPNARLAYISGQIGLRPDGSLPTTVEEQADQAWSNVMEALKAVGMGSSDIVKVTAYLIEESEYGAFAAARQKYIGE
;
A
#
# COMPACT_ATOMS: atom_id res chain seq x y z
N MET A 1 -7.46 -17.22 -2.39
CA MET A 1 -8.08 -15.96 -2.84
C MET A 1 -8.56 -15.15 -1.64
N LEU A 2 -8.26 -13.88 -1.62
CA LEU A 2 -8.72 -13.00 -0.55
C LEU A 2 -10.22 -12.80 -0.63
N LYS A 3 -10.87 -12.79 0.53
CA LYS A 3 -12.30 -12.52 0.61
C LYS A 3 -12.50 -11.16 1.28
N LYS A 4 -13.10 -10.23 0.57
CA LYS A 4 -13.28 -8.85 1.02
C LYS A 4 -14.74 -8.65 1.43
N ILE A 5 -14.95 -8.17 2.64
CA ILE A 5 -16.28 -8.08 3.23
C ILE A 5 -16.51 -6.69 3.80
N ASN A 6 -17.66 -6.12 3.45
CA ASN A 6 -18.07 -4.81 3.98
C ASN A 6 -19.49 -4.95 4.54
N PRO A 7 -19.62 -5.22 5.86
CA PRO A 7 -20.97 -5.39 6.44
C PRO A 7 -21.75 -4.08 6.36
N THR A 8 -23.05 -4.21 6.12
CA THR A 8 -23.92 -3.04 5.99
C THR A 8 -24.19 -2.35 7.33
N SER A 9 -23.84 -3.00 8.44
CA SER A 9 -23.98 -2.41 9.77
C SER A 9 -22.93 -1.37 10.09
N ILE A 10 -21.93 -1.19 9.22
CA ILE A 10 -20.89 -0.19 9.36
C ILE A 10 -20.98 0.74 8.15
N VAL A 11 -20.67 2.02 8.34
CA VAL A 11 -20.66 2.95 7.21
C VAL A 11 -19.71 2.42 6.13
N GLU A 12 -20.08 2.57 4.88
CA GLU A 12 -19.24 2.03 3.80
C GLU A 12 -17.84 2.65 3.79
N PRO A 13 -16.84 1.91 3.29
CA PRO A 13 -15.46 2.42 3.28
C PRO A 13 -15.36 3.75 2.57
N PHE A 14 -14.61 4.67 3.16
CA PHE A 14 -14.44 6.02 2.63
C PHE A 14 -13.79 5.97 1.25
N ASN A 15 -14.44 6.54 0.25
CA ASN A 15 -13.96 6.58 -1.14
C ASN A 15 -13.65 5.21 -1.72
N ASN A 16 -14.24 4.15 -1.17
CA ASN A 16 -13.96 2.77 -1.59
C ASN A 16 -12.46 2.45 -1.58
N ALA A 17 -11.72 3.12 -0.69
CA ALA A 17 -10.27 3.00 -0.65
C ALA A 17 -9.78 1.74 0.06
N TYR A 18 -10.65 1.07 0.79
CA TYR A 18 -10.28 -0.11 1.57
C TYR A 18 -11.53 -0.97 1.79
N HIS A 19 -11.34 -2.12 2.43
CA HIS A 19 -12.44 -2.98 2.86
C HIS A 19 -12.39 -3.11 4.36
N HIS A 20 -13.57 -3.23 4.99
CA HIS A 20 -13.61 -3.34 6.44
C HIS A 20 -12.98 -4.64 6.92
N VAL A 21 -13.15 -5.72 6.17
CA VAL A 21 -12.59 -7.02 6.55
C VAL A 21 -12.00 -7.69 5.31
N VAL A 22 -10.82 -8.26 5.48
CA VAL A 22 -10.22 -9.11 4.45
C VAL A 22 -9.90 -10.44 5.09
N VAL A 23 -10.46 -11.52 4.55
CA VAL A 23 -10.20 -12.86 5.04
C VAL A 23 -9.17 -13.51 4.15
N VAL A 24 -8.10 -14.02 4.78
CA VAL A 24 -7.03 -14.72 4.08
C VAL A 24 -7.38 -16.20 4.04
N PRO A 25 -7.23 -16.87 2.88
CA PRO A 25 -7.58 -18.29 2.80
C PRO A 25 -6.68 -19.14 3.67
N PRO A 26 -7.15 -20.34 4.09
CA PRO A 26 -6.31 -21.23 4.88
C PRO A 26 -5.09 -21.66 4.06
N ASN A 27 -3.98 -21.86 4.74
CA ASN A 27 -2.71 -22.28 4.13
C ASN A 27 -2.10 -21.25 3.18
N ALA A 28 -2.53 -19.98 3.26
CA ALA A 28 -1.95 -18.93 2.44
C ALA A 28 -0.53 -18.64 2.90
N ARG A 29 0.33 -18.30 1.94
CA ARG A 29 1.65 -17.78 2.27
C ARG A 29 1.51 -16.33 2.68
N LEU A 30 2.16 -15.94 3.75
CA LEU A 30 2.15 -14.55 4.22
C LEU A 30 3.52 -13.95 4.02
N ALA A 31 3.55 -12.72 3.52
CA ALA A 31 4.79 -11.96 3.37
C ALA A 31 4.65 -10.68 4.18
N TYR A 32 5.65 -10.39 4.99
CA TYR A 32 5.71 -9.15 5.76
C TYR A 32 6.83 -8.31 5.17
N ILE A 33 6.47 -7.15 4.65
CA ILE A 33 7.44 -6.24 4.05
C ILE A 33 7.86 -5.22 5.10
N SER A 34 9.15 -5.11 5.32
CA SER A 34 9.70 -4.12 6.24
C SER A 34 9.38 -2.72 5.75
N GLY A 35 9.48 -1.73 6.62
CA GLY A 35 9.19 -0.36 6.24
C GLY A 35 10.01 0.07 5.04
N GLN A 36 9.34 0.67 4.07
CA GLN A 36 9.97 1.19 2.86
C GLN A 36 9.90 2.70 2.89
N ILE A 37 11.01 3.32 2.59
CA ILE A 37 11.09 4.77 2.46
C ILE A 37 11.42 5.10 1.01
N GLY A 38 11.37 6.37 0.67
CA GLY A 38 11.49 6.79 -0.73
C GLY A 38 12.91 6.86 -1.25
N LEU A 39 13.78 5.94 -0.85
CA LEU A 39 15.14 5.90 -1.37
C LEU A 39 15.19 5.13 -2.68
N ARG A 40 15.92 5.66 -3.65
CA ARG A 40 16.17 4.98 -4.91
C ARG A 40 17.16 3.84 -4.71
N PRO A 41 17.24 2.91 -5.67
CA PRO A 41 18.20 1.79 -5.54
C PRO A 41 19.65 2.23 -5.33
N ASP A 42 20.03 3.40 -5.82
CA ASP A 42 21.39 3.92 -5.62
C ASP A 42 21.58 4.60 -4.28
N GLY A 43 20.54 4.64 -3.44
CA GLY A 43 20.60 5.25 -2.11
C GLY A 43 20.28 6.72 -2.08
N SER A 44 20.01 7.35 -3.23
CA SER A 44 19.67 8.77 -3.25
C SER A 44 18.20 8.99 -2.87
N LEU A 45 17.93 10.16 -2.27
CA LEU A 45 16.59 10.53 -1.83
C LEU A 45 16.02 11.59 -2.78
N PRO A 46 14.84 11.35 -3.36
CA PRO A 46 14.19 12.39 -4.17
C PRO A 46 13.93 13.64 -3.35
N THR A 47 13.85 14.78 -4.01
CA THR A 47 13.73 16.07 -3.32
C THR A 47 12.31 16.47 -2.95
N THR A 48 11.31 15.92 -3.61
CA THR A 48 9.91 16.27 -3.33
C THR A 48 9.20 15.12 -2.63
N VAL A 49 8.16 15.45 -1.85
CA VAL A 49 7.38 14.42 -1.18
C VAL A 49 6.64 13.55 -2.19
N GLU A 50 6.24 14.14 -3.31
CA GLU A 50 5.58 13.38 -4.38
C GLU A 50 6.49 12.29 -4.94
N GLU A 51 7.75 12.65 -5.21
CA GLU A 51 8.71 11.68 -5.71
C GLU A 51 9.08 10.65 -4.66
N GLN A 52 9.18 11.09 -3.39
CA GLN A 52 9.49 10.16 -2.30
C GLN A 52 8.36 9.14 -2.11
N ALA A 53 7.10 9.59 -2.17
CA ALA A 53 5.96 8.69 -2.05
C ALA A 53 5.92 7.71 -3.22
N ASP A 54 6.17 8.20 -4.42
CA ASP A 54 6.21 7.35 -5.60
C ASP A 54 7.30 6.29 -5.49
N GLN A 55 8.48 6.69 -5.04
CA GLN A 55 9.60 5.75 -4.90
C GLN A 55 9.32 4.71 -3.80
N ALA A 56 8.73 5.13 -2.69
CA ALA A 56 8.40 4.20 -1.61
C ALA A 56 7.43 3.13 -2.10
N TRP A 57 6.39 3.51 -2.85
CA TRP A 57 5.45 2.55 -3.41
C TRP A 57 6.10 1.66 -4.44
N SER A 58 6.99 2.22 -5.26
CA SER A 58 7.74 1.43 -6.22
C SER A 58 8.56 0.36 -5.51
N ASN A 59 9.19 0.72 -4.38
CA ASN A 59 9.96 -0.24 -3.59
C ASN A 59 9.06 -1.35 -3.03
N VAL A 60 7.85 -1.01 -2.59
CA VAL A 60 6.89 -2.02 -2.12
C VAL A 60 6.52 -2.98 -3.25
N MET A 61 6.28 -2.45 -4.46
CA MET A 61 5.94 -3.30 -5.60
C MET A 61 7.09 -4.25 -5.95
N GLU A 62 8.33 -3.77 -5.87
CA GLU A 62 9.49 -4.63 -6.13
C GLU A 62 9.61 -5.73 -5.07
N ALA A 63 9.33 -5.40 -3.82
CA ALA A 63 9.35 -6.39 -2.75
C ALA A 63 8.27 -7.47 -2.97
N LEU A 64 7.07 -7.07 -3.37
CA LEU A 64 6.00 -8.01 -3.70
C LEU A 64 6.41 -8.92 -4.85
N LYS A 65 6.98 -8.33 -5.89
CA LYS A 65 7.41 -9.08 -7.07
C LYS A 65 8.44 -10.14 -6.70
N ALA A 66 9.33 -9.82 -5.77
CA ALA A 66 10.38 -10.74 -5.34
C ALA A 66 9.83 -12.02 -4.73
N VAL A 67 8.61 -12.00 -4.20
CA VAL A 67 7.98 -13.19 -3.61
C VAL A 67 6.80 -13.69 -4.45
N GLY A 68 6.72 -13.23 -5.70
CA GLY A 68 5.71 -13.72 -6.63
C GLY A 68 4.31 -13.16 -6.36
N MET A 69 4.23 -11.99 -5.75
CA MET A 69 2.95 -11.35 -5.43
C MET A 69 2.79 -10.05 -6.17
N GLY A 70 1.57 -9.52 -6.16
CA GLY A 70 1.24 -8.24 -6.78
C GLY A 70 0.30 -7.44 -5.90
N SER A 71 -0.14 -6.29 -6.41
CA SER A 71 -0.98 -5.38 -5.63
C SER A 71 -2.27 -6.02 -5.13
N SER A 72 -2.83 -6.98 -5.88
CA SER A 72 -4.07 -7.65 -5.48
C SER A 72 -3.89 -8.56 -4.27
N ASP A 73 -2.65 -8.84 -3.88
CA ASP A 73 -2.36 -9.70 -2.73
C ASP A 73 -2.16 -8.90 -1.45
N ILE A 74 -2.23 -7.58 -1.50
CA ILE A 74 -2.04 -6.72 -0.33
C ILE A 74 -3.25 -6.83 0.58
N VAL A 75 -2.99 -7.13 1.86
CA VAL A 75 -4.05 -7.26 2.88
C VAL A 75 -4.12 -6.01 3.75
N LYS A 76 -2.98 -5.45 4.11
CA LYS A 76 -2.92 -4.32 5.02
C LYS A 76 -1.73 -3.44 4.68
N VAL A 77 -1.94 -2.13 4.77
CA VAL A 77 -0.88 -1.14 4.61
C VAL A 77 -0.92 -0.22 5.81
N THR A 78 0.25 0.06 6.36
CA THR A 78 0.41 1.06 7.41
C THR A 78 1.37 2.12 6.87
N ALA A 79 0.96 3.38 6.96
CA ALA A 79 1.79 4.48 6.47
C ALA A 79 1.98 5.51 7.58
N TYR A 80 3.20 6.02 7.69
CA TYR A 80 3.53 7.07 8.65
C TYR A 80 3.98 8.30 7.87
N LEU A 81 3.31 9.41 8.10
CA LEU A 81 3.61 10.68 7.45
C LEU A 81 4.00 11.69 8.54
N ILE A 82 4.93 12.58 8.20
CA ILE A 82 5.40 13.57 9.16
C ILE A 82 4.42 14.73 9.29
N GLU A 83 3.87 15.16 8.16
CA GLU A 83 2.97 16.31 8.12
C GLU A 83 1.67 15.96 7.41
N GLU A 84 0.58 16.52 7.90
CA GLU A 84 -0.73 16.29 7.33
C GLU A 84 -0.80 16.72 5.85
N SER A 85 -0.05 17.76 5.48
CA SER A 85 -0.01 18.23 4.10
C SER A 85 0.55 17.20 3.11
N GLU A 86 1.22 16.16 3.61
CA GLU A 86 1.79 15.11 2.76
C GLU A 86 0.77 14.07 2.34
N TYR A 87 -0.40 14.08 2.95
CA TYR A 87 -1.40 13.06 2.69
C TYR A 87 -1.81 12.99 1.21
N GLY A 88 -1.95 14.15 0.55
CA GLY A 88 -2.35 14.19 -0.85
C GLY A 88 -1.35 13.48 -1.76
N ALA A 89 -0.06 13.71 -1.54
CA ALA A 89 0.97 13.06 -2.32
C ALA A 89 0.98 11.55 -2.07
N PHE A 90 0.82 11.15 -0.81
CA PHE A 90 0.75 9.74 -0.47
C PHE A 90 -0.45 9.07 -1.14
N ALA A 91 -1.63 9.69 -1.07
CA ALA A 91 -2.84 9.13 -1.65
C ALA A 91 -2.75 9.01 -3.16
N ALA A 92 -2.14 9.99 -3.82
CA ALA A 92 -1.96 9.95 -5.27
C ALA A 92 -1.03 8.81 -5.68
N ALA A 93 0.07 8.62 -4.95
CA ALA A 93 1.00 7.53 -5.23
C ALA A 93 0.34 6.18 -4.98
N ARG A 94 -0.41 6.07 -3.90
CA ARG A 94 -1.14 4.84 -3.59
C ARG A 94 -2.09 4.48 -4.73
N GLN A 95 -2.84 5.46 -5.23
CA GLN A 95 -3.79 5.24 -6.31
C GLN A 95 -3.08 4.75 -7.57
N LYS A 96 -1.92 5.33 -7.86
CA LYS A 96 -1.14 4.95 -9.03
C LYS A 96 -0.70 3.49 -9.00
N TYR A 97 -0.26 3.02 -7.84
CA TYR A 97 0.34 1.68 -7.73
C TYR A 97 -0.64 0.57 -7.39
N ILE A 98 -1.60 0.81 -6.51
CA ILE A 98 -2.52 -0.25 -6.12
C ILE A 98 -3.96 0.03 -6.53
N GLY A 99 -4.24 1.21 -6.97
CA GLY A 99 -5.46 1.54 -7.69
C GLY A 99 -6.73 1.21 -6.95
N GLU A 100 -7.79 1.18 -7.56
CA GLU A 100 -9.09 0.85 -7.19
C GLU A 100 -9.80 1.69 -6.25
#